data_52b28294796e4aad72be6e61ec3707e3
#
_entry.id   52b28294796e4aad72be6e61ec3707e3
#
_cell.length_a   1.000
_cell.length_b   1.000
_cell.length_c   1.000
_cell.angle_alpha   90.00
_cell.angle_beta   90.00
_cell.angle_gamma   90.00
#
_symmetry.space_group_name_H-M   'P 1'
#
loop_
_entity.id
_entity.type
_entity.pdbx_description
1 polymer ?
#
loop_
_entity_poly.entity_id
_entity_poly.type
_entity_poly.pdbx_seq_one_letter_code
_entity_poly.pdbx_strand_id
1 'polypeptide(L)'
;MKKLKCISFHEGLDIIEVESTFTRGLPNLSIVGLASTAIKESVERIKATLLSCDFAFPAKKITINLSPSGIPKKGSHFDLAIALLILLQNEELDDFFVVGELGLDGSIKSTNELFSLLLFLSAKIKKAKIVVPKSIAQKASMIPNLEVYGLENLNEAIEFFKEKNYENFRFSHNHPLFANPLQIENEIFLQNMDFKLDFKDIKGQEKAKRACMIAALGMHNILFEGSPGSGKSMCAKRLVYIMPPQSLSEILMQNAYMSLDSKDCEFTKIRAFRHPHHTSTRASIFGGGTKNARIGEVALANGGVLFFDEFPHFNKQIIESLREPLEDHKIHISRVNSKITYETKFSFIAAQNPCPCGNLFSKNLSCVCSENEIKKYKNHISAPVMDRIDLYVAMDEISKDDKTSISSKEMSEKILQAFIFSKKRGQKEFNGKLKDEDLSRFCVLEKDAKDTLDLAISRYNLSLRSLNKILKVSRSIADLEQSLNISKTHILEALSFRARN
;
A
#
# COMPACT_ATOMS: atom_id res chain seq x y z
N MET A 1 -33.52 25.01 -7.96
CA MET A 1 -32.19 24.46 -8.29
C MET A 1 -32.01 23.21 -7.47
N LYS A 2 -31.69 22.07 -8.06
CA LYS A 2 -31.49 20.82 -7.36
C LYS A 2 -30.04 20.46 -7.40
N LYS A 3 -29.56 19.75 -6.34
CA LYS A 3 -28.18 19.39 -6.24
C LYS A 3 -28.00 18.00 -5.63
N LEU A 4 -26.93 17.34 -6.06
CA LEU A 4 -26.36 16.15 -5.47
C LEU A 4 -24.87 16.39 -5.23
N LYS A 5 -24.27 15.60 -4.35
CA LYS A 5 -22.83 15.64 -4.10
C LYS A 5 -22.11 14.54 -4.89
N CYS A 6 -20.96 14.88 -5.43
CA CYS A 6 -20.04 13.95 -6.06
C CYS A 6 -18.63 14.23 -5.54
N ILE A 7 -17.66 13.48 -6.01
CA ILE A 7 -16.26 13.60 -5.57
C ILE A 7 -15.33 13.67 -6.78
N SER A 8 -14.24 14.40 -6.65
CA SER A 8 -13.19 14.48 -7.66
C SER A 8 -11.83 14.55 -6.98
N PHE A 9 -10.77 14.24 -7.71
CA PHE A 9 -9.39 14.32 -7.22
C PHE A 9 -8.58 15.20 -8.17
N HIS A 10 -7.97 16.27 -7.62
CA HIS A 10 -7.08 17.14 -8.40
C HIS A 10 -5.72 17.28 -7.70
N GLU A 11 -5.57 18.11 -6.70
CA GLU A 11 -4.40 18.20 -5.80
C GLU A 11 -4.68 17.51 -4.46
N GLY A 12 -5.89 17.08 -4.24
CA GLY A 12 -6.45 16.35 -3.13
C GLY A 12 -7.88 15.96 -3.47
N LEU A 13 -8.60 15.38 -2.51
CA LEU A 13 -10.01 15.10 -2.70
C LEU A 13 -10.83 16.36 -2.60
N ASP A 14 -11.70 16.60 -3.58
CA ASP A 14 -12.64 17.71 -3.64
C ASP A 14 -14.07 17.19 -3.63
N ILE A 15 -14.92 17.81 -2.82
CA ILE A 15 -16.37 17.59 -2.83
C ILE A 15 -16.95 18.49 -3.90
N ILE A 16 -17.69 17.90 -4.83
CA ILE A 16 -18.27 18.60 -5.97
C ILE A 16 -19.79 18.61 -5.82
N GLU A 17 -20.38 19.78 -5.80
CA GLU A 17 -21.83 19.92 -5.92
C GLU A 17 -22.21 19.88 -7.41
N VAL A 18 -23.06 18.92 -7.77
CA VAL A 18 -23.63 18.77 -9.11
C VAL A 18 -25.00 19.41 -9.07
N GLU A 19 -25.18 20.48 -9.78
CA GLU A 19 -26.39 21.30 -9.76
C GLU A 19 -27.07 21.27 -11.12
N SER A 20 -28.41 21.25 -11.15
CA SER A 20 -29.19 21.28 -12.40
C SER A 20 -30.09 22.50 -12.48
N THR A 21 -30.17 23.09 -13.70
CA THR A 21 -31.08 24.17 -14.02
C THR A 21 -31.81 23.86 -15.33
N PHE A 22 -33.12 24.06 -15.34
CA PHE A 22 -34.00 23.81 -16.48
C PHE A 22 -34.58 25.14 -16.96
N THR A 23 -34.34 25.49 -18.22
CA THR A 23 -34.83 26.72 -18.82
C THR A 23 -35.61 26.40 -20.10
N ARG A 24 -36.51 27.34 -20.52
CA ARG A 24 -37.20 27.23 -21.81
C ARG A 24 -36.21 27.39 -22.96
N GLY A 25 -36.32 26.60 -23.98
CA GLY A 25 -35.44 26.60 -25.15
C GLY A 25 -35.39 25.26 -25.87
N LEU A 26 -34.60 25.20 -26.93
CA LEU A 26 -34.38 23.97 -27.65
C LEU A 26 -33.76 22.91 -26.70
N PRO A 27 -34.24 21.64 -26.73
CA PRO A 27 -33.73 20.57 -25.89
C PRO A 27 -32.21 20.42 -26.06
N ASN A 28 -31.46 20.66 -25.02
CA ASN A 28 -30.02 20.54 -25.01
C ASN A 28 -29.53 20.27 -23.60
N LEU A 29 -28.45 19.50 -23.49
CA LEU A 29 -27.72 19.24 -22.23
C LEU A 29 -26.32 19.84 -22.34
N SER A 30 -25.98 20.74 -21.43
CA SER A 30 -24.68 21.37 -21.36
C SER A 30 -24.09 21.20 -19.94
N ILE A 31 -22.79 20.97 -19.84
CA ILE A 31 -22.06 20.83 -18.58
C ILE A 31 -21.04 21.96 -18.48
N VAL A 32 -21.03 22.68 -17.35
CA VAL A 32 -20.10 23.78 -17.04
C VAL A 32 -19.34 23.47 -15.74
N GLY A 33 -18.21 24.14 -15.48
CA GLY A 33 -17.40 23.99 -14.27
C GLY A 33 -16.13 23.18 -14.47
N LEU A 34 -15.32 23.47 -15.50
CA LEU A 34 -14.03 22.81 -15.81
C LEU A 34 -14.11 21.27 -15.90
N ALA A 35 -15.15 20.79 -16.58
CA ALA A 35 -15.33 19.38 -16.86
C ALA A 35 -14.27 18.84 -17.84
N SER A 36 -13.65 17.68 -17.54
CA SER A 36 -12.76 16.97 -18.45
C SER A 36 -13.48 16.48 -19.71
N THR A 37 -12.72 16.02 -20.70
CA THR A 37 -13.27 15.41 -21.92
C THR A 37 -14.20 14.24 -21.58
N ALA A 38 -13.81 13.37 -20.63
CA ALA A 38 -14.62 12.25 -20.19
C ALA A 38 -16.01 12.67 -19.66
N ILE A 39 -16.09 13.76 -18.88
CA ILE A 39 -17.36 14.29 -18.38
C ILE A 39 -18.15 14.96 -19.52
N LYS A 40 -17.49 15.56 -20.50
CA LYS A 40 -18.20 16.12 -21.68
C LYS A 40 -18.79 15.03 -22.55
N GLU A 41 -18.10 13.89 -22.71
CA GLU A 41 -18.61 12.70 -23.39
C GLU A 41 -19.79 12.05 -22.65
N SER A 42 -19.90 12.24 -21.32
CA SER A 42 -21.06 11.80 -20.54
C SER A 42 -22.40 12.36 -21.07
N VAL A 43 -22.40 13.54 -21.70
CA VAL A 43 -23.62 14.10 -22.28
C VAL A 43 -24.28 13.15 -23.28
N GLU A 44 -23.50 12.62 -24.22
CA GLU A 44 -24.01 11.71 -25.25
C GLU A 44 -24.32 10.32 -24.64
N ARG A 45 -23.48 9.84 -23.71
CA ARG A 45 -23.74 8.57 -23.01
C ARG A 45 -25.03 8.64 -22.20
N ILE A 46 -25.27 9.68 -21.41
CA ILE A 46 -26.49 9.86 -20.63
C ILE A 46 -27.71 9.94 -21.54
N LYS A 47 -27.68 10.72 -22.62
CA LYS A 47 -28.79 10.78 -23.58
C LYS A 47 -29.14 9.42 -24.16
N ALA A 48 -28.12 8.68 -24.62
CA ALA A 48 -28.31 7.34 -25.17
C ALA A 48 -28.88 6.37 -24.13
N THR A 49 -28.37 6.39 -22.91
CA THR A 49 -28.86 5.55 -21.80
C THR A 49 -30.30 5.87 -21.44
N LEU A 50 -30.69 7.14 -21.35
CA LEU A 50 -32.06 7.52 -21.04
C LEU A 50 -33.02 6.98 -22.10
N LEU A 51 -32.67 7.13 -23.38
CA LEU A 51 -33.48 6.61 -24.48
C LEU A 51 -33.57 5.10 -24.53
N SER A 52 -32.47 4.40 -24.27
CA SER A 52 -32.44 2.92 -24.26
C SER A 52 -33.19 2.31 -23.07
N CYS A 53 -33.37 3.06 -22.00
CA CYS A 53 -34.16 2.66 -20.82
C CYS A 53 -35.61 3.21 -20.84
N ASP A 54 -36.12 3.65 -21.99
CA ASP A 54 -37.46 4.19 -22.19
C ASP A 54 -37.78 5.45 -21.36
N PHE A 55 -36.76 6.24 -20.96
CA PHE A 55 -36.95 7.50 -20.30
C PHE A 55 -36.98 8.66 -21.32
N ALA A 56 -38.03 9.47 -21.26
CA ALA A 56 -38.13 10.66 -22.10
C ALA A 56 -37.10 11.72 -21.68
N PHE A 57 -36.26 12.16 -22.62
CA PHE A 57 -35.40 13.32 -22.39
C PHE A 57 -36.23 14.59 -22.29
N PRO A 58 -36.08 15.43 -21.22
CA PRO A 58 -36.91 16.62 -21.04
C PRO A 58 -36.82 17.60 -22.20
N ALA A 59 -37.96 18.09 -22.71
CA ALA A 59 -38.03 19.08 -23.77
C ALA A 59 -37.68 20.51 -23.26
N LYS A 60 -36.52 20.65 -22.63
CA LYS A 60 -35.99 21.89 -22.03
C LYS A 60 -34.49 22.02 -22.28
N LYS A 61 -33.98 23.25 -22.20
CA LYS A 61 -32.53 23.47 -22.12
C LYS A 61 -32.06 23.15 -20.68
N ILE A 62 -31.18 22.16 -20.53
CA ILE A 62 -30.65 21.70 -19.28
C ILE A 62 -29.20 22.15 -19.15
N THR A 63 -28.86 22.80 -18.05
CA THR A 63 -27.48 23.14 -17.70
C THR A 63 -27.11 22.45 -16.39
N ILE A 64 -26.06 21.65 -16.43
CA ILE A 64 -25.45 21.04 -15.23
C ILE A 64 -24.22 21.87 -14.88
N ASN A 65 -24.16 22.35 -13.64
CA ASN A 65 -23.01 23.03 -13.07
C ASN A 65 -22.26 22.14 -12.09
N LEU A 66 -20.95 22.06 -12.24
CA LEU A 66 -20.06 21.33 -11.34
C LEU A 66 -19.30 22.34 -10.46
N SER A 67 -19.79 22.58 -9.25
CA SER A 67 -19.25 23.57 -8.32
C SER A 67 -18.25 22.94 -7.33
N PRO A 68 -17.12 23.62 -6.99
CA PRO A 68 -16.69 24.94 -7.44
C PRO A 68 -16.09 24.94 -8.86
N SER A 69 -16.32 25.98 -9.63
CA SER A 69 -15.93 26.08 -11.05
C SER A 69 -14.41 26.18 -11.28
N GLY A 70 -13.65 26.59 -10.26
CA GLY A 70 -12.18 26.76 -10.35
C GLY A 70 -11.37 25.46 -10.28
N ILE A 71 -12.00 24.32 -9.95
CA ILE A 71 -11.31 23.03 -9.80
C ILE A 71 -11.61 22.14 -11.02
N PRO A 72 -10.60 21.56 -11.69
CA PRO A 72 -10.81 20.59 -12.76
C PRO A 72 -11.46 19.30 -12.25
N LYS A 73 -12.53 18.82 -12.91
CA LYS A 73 -13.21 17.56 -12.59
C LYS A 73 -12.85 16.50 -13.61
N LYS A 74 -12.60 15.29 -13.14
CA LYS A 74 -12.18 14.14 -13.95
C LYS A 74 -13.00 12.90 -13.58
N GLY A 75 -13.15 12.00 -14.55
CA GLY A 75 -13.79 10.69 -14.37
C GLY A 75 -15.23 10.66 -14.88
N SER A 76 -15.70 9.47 -15.24
CA SER A 76 -17.05 9.18 -15.73
C SER A 76 -18.04 8.88 -14.59
N HIS A 77 -17.59 8.80 -13.35
CA HIS A 77 -18.43 8.51 -12.19
C HIS A 77 -19.43 9.61 -11.82
N PHE A 78 -19.44 10.72 -12.53
CA PHE A 78 -20.45 11.79 -12.44
C PHE A 78 -21.75 11.44 -13.17
N ASP A 79 -21.75 10.45 -14.07
CA ASP A 79 -22.87 10.12 -14.95
C ASP A 79 -24.17 9.88 -14.20
N LEU A 80 -24.13 9.05 -13.16
CA LEU A 80 -25.30 8.72 -12.37
C LEU A 80 -25.89 9.94 -11.69
N ALA A 81 -25.08 10.80 -11.09
CA ALA A 81 -25.55 12.03 -10.45
C ALA A 81 -26.21 12.97 -11.45
N ILE A 82 -25.65 13.12 -12.65
CA ILE A 82 -26.20 13.96 -13.71
C ILE A 82 -27.52 13.37 -14.22
N ALA A 83 -27.59 12.07 -14.49
CA ALA A 83 -28.81 11.41 -14.97
C ALA A 83 -29.96 11.53 -13.94
N LEU A 84 -29.69 11.32 -12.66
CA LEU A 84 -30.68 11.46 -11.60
C LEU A 84 -31.20 12.88 -11.49
N LEU A 85 -30.35 13.90 -11.60
CA LEU A 85 -30.78 15.31 -11.60
C LEU A 85 -31.65 15.65 -12.79
N ILE A 86 -31.51 14.98 -13.93
CA ILE A 86 -32.35 15.13 -15.11
C ILE A 86 -33.71 14.45 -14.90
N LEU A 87 -33.72 13.21 -14.42
CA LEU A 87 -34.94 12.40 -14.29
C LEU A 87 -35.81 12.83 -13.10
N LEU A 88 -35.18 13.19 -12.00
CA LEU A 88 -35.85 13.54 -10.74
C LEU A 88 -36.02 15.04 -10.57
N GLN A 89 -36.23 15.79 -11.67
CA GLN A 89 -36.36 17.26 -11.66
C GLN A 89 -37.50 17.79 -10.78
N ASN A 90 -38.53 16.96 -10.46
CA ASN A 90 -39.69 17.34 -9.66
C ASN A 90 -39.64 16.78 -8.22
N GLU A 91 -38.70 15.88 -7.93
CA GLU A 91 -38.60 15.18 -6.62
C GLU A 91 -37.67 15.96 -5.67
N GLU A 92 -37.90 15.88 -4.37
CA GLU A 92 -36.94 16.35 -3.36
C GLU A 92 -35.87 15.29 -3.12
N LEU A 93 -34.61 15.66 -3.34
CA LEU A 93 -33.46 14.79 -3.18
C LEU A 93 -32.83 15.02 -1.80
N ASP A 94 -32.62 13.94 -1.06
CA ASP A 94 -31.90 13.96 0.21
C ASP A 94 -30.39 14.14 -0.01
N ASP A 95 -29.67 14.48 1.05
CA ASP A 95 -28.23 14.78 1.00
C ASP A 95 -27.40 13.50 0.86
N PHE A 96 -27.18 13.06 -0.36
CA PHE A 96 -26.33 11.93 -0.74
C PHE A 96 -25.15 12.34 -1.57
N PHE A 97 -24.03 11.63 -1.37
CA PHE A 97 -23.01 11.50 -2.38
C PHE A 97 -23.46 10.45 -3.40
N VAL A 98 -23.35 10.76 -4.69
CA VAL A 98 -23.76 9.85 -5.75
C VAL A 98 -22.63 9.70 -6.75
N VAL A 99 -22.16 8.45 -6.93
CA VAL A 99 -21.04 8.12 -7.82
C VAL A 99 -21.32 6.86 -8.61
N GLY A 100 -21.07 6.89 -9.91
CA GLY A 100 -21.22 5.75 -10.81
C GLY A 100 -21.17 6.16 -12.27
N GLU A 101 -20.53 5.35 -13.10
CA GLU A 101 -20.57 5.48 -14.56
C GLU A 101 -21.80 4.74 -15.09
N LEU A 102 -22.46 5.30 -16.09
CA LEU A 102 -23.62 4.67 -16.73
C LEU A 102 -23.20 3.86 -17.97
N GLY A 103 -23.62 2.61 -18.02
CA GLY A 103 -23.64 1.83 -19.25
C GLY A 103 -24.80 2.26 -20.15
N LEU A 104 -24.70 2.03 -21.47
CA LEU A 104 -25.75 2.32 -22.43
C LEU A 104 -27.04 1.51 -22.19
N ASP A 105 -26.92 0.42 -21.46
CA ASP A 105 -28.00 -0.46 -20.99
C ASP A 105 -28.64 -0.04 -19.66
N GLY A 106 -28.23 1.11 -19.12
CA GLY A 106 -28.67 1.62 -17.82
C GLY A 106 -27.95 1.01 -16.62
N SER A 107 -27.00 0.10 -16.80
CA SER A 107 -26.20 -0.48 -15.72
C SER A 107 -25.30 0.59 -15.06
N ILE A 108 -25.14 0.49 -13.74
CA ILE A 108 -24.25 1.39 -12.97
C ILE A 108 -22.90 0.68 -12.77
N LYS A 109 -21.84 1.26 -13.34
CA LYS A 109 -20.50 0.67 -13.38
C LYS A 109 -19.53 1.42 -12.46
N SER A 110 -18.61 0.66 -11.86
CA SER A 110 -17.50 1.21 -11.10
C SER A 110 -16.36 1.66 -12.01
N THR A 111 -15.69 2.73 -11.61
CA THR A 111 -14.40 3.13 -12.20
C THR A 111 -13.25 2.66 -11.31
N ASN A 112 -12.07 2.44 -11.90
CA ASN A 112 -10.90 1.95 -11.16
C ASN A 112 -10.49 2.86 -9.99
N GLU A 113 -10.68 4.16 -10.11
CA GLU A 113 -10.29 5.14 -9.08
C GLU A 113 -11.32 5.26 -7.94
N LEU A 114 -12.52 4.68 -8.11
CA LEU A 114 -13.66 4.97 -7.25
C LEU A 114 -13.43 4.55 -5.80
N PHE A 115 -12.88 3.34 -5.56
CA PHE A 115 -12.58 2.89 -4.20
C PHE A 115 -11.60 3.81 -3.47
N SER A 116 -10.56 4.28 -4.16
CA SER A 116 -9.60 5.24 -3.62
C SER A 116 -10.25 6.58 -3.26
N LEU A 117 -11.15 7.08 -4.12
CA LEU A 117 -11.89 8.31 -3.87
C LEU A 117 -12.77 8.18 -2.63
N LEU A 118 -13.45 7.05 -2.43
CA LEU A 118 -14.27 6.76 -1.25
C LEU A 118 -13.44 6.72 0.02
N LEU A 119 -12.29 6.08 -0.02
CA LEU A 119 -11.39 6.02 1.14
C LEU A 119 -10.88 7.41 1.53
N PHE A 120 -10.50 8.24 0.56
CA PHE A 120 -10.08 9.61 0.83
C PHE A 120 -11.24 10.49 1.32
N LEU A 121 -12.48 10.24 0.82
CA LEU A 121 -13.67 10.94 1.32
C LEU A 121 -13.87 10.68 2.82
N SER A 122 -13.78 9.42 3.24
CA SER A 122 -13.98 9.04 4.63
C SER A 122 -12.99 9.70 5.60
N ALA A 123 -11.78 10.04 5.13
CA ALA A 123 -10.79 10.76 5.91
C ALA A 123 -11.12 12.26 6.11
N LYS A 124 -11.95 12.85 5.21
CA LYS A 124 -12.33 14.27 5.27
C LYS A 124 -13.65 14.56 5.99
N ILE A 125 -14.50 13.56 6.14
CA ILE A 125 -15.85 13.73 6.68
C ILE A 125 -16.08 12.83 7.90
N LYS A 126 -16.96 13.27 8.80
CA LYS A 126 -17.32 12.48 9.98
C LYS A 126 -18.35 11.39 9.68
N LYS A 127 -19.26 11.65 8.73
CA LYS A 127 -20.30 10.72 8.30
C LYS A 127 -20.86 11.16 6.95
N ALA A 128 -21.05 10.22 6.01
CA ALA A 128 -21.72 10.48 4.73
C ALA A 128 -22.58 9.29 4.30
N LYS A 129 -23.72 9.59 3.69
CA LYS A 129 -24.52 8.64 2.91
C LYS A 129 -24.04 8.66 1.48
N ILE A 130 -23.74 7.49 0.92
CA ILE A 130 -23.20 7.41 -0.43
C ILE A 130 -23.85 6.31 -1.26
N VAL A 131 -24.26 6.67 -2.46
CA VAL A 131 -24.75 5.74 -3.50
C VAL A 131 -23.58 5.38 -4.40
N VAL A 132 -23.33 4.07 -4.55
CA VAL A 132 -22.24 3.50 -5.35
C VAL A 132 -22.75 2.37 -6.23
N PRO A 133 -22.01 1.97 -7.28
CA PRO A 133 -22.29 0.73 -8.01
C PRO A 133 -22.33 -0.48 -7.09
N LYS A 134 -23.32 -1.35 -7.24
CA LYS A 134 -23.50 -2.56 -6.42
C LYS A 134 -22.25 -3.45 -6.38
N SER A 135 -21.49 -3.48 -7.48
CA SER A 135 -20.27 -4.27 -7.63
C SER A 135 -19.18 -3.94 -6.60
N ILE A 136 -19.11 -2.68 -6.11
CA ILE A 136 -18.14 -2.28 -5.09
C ILE A 136 -18.76 -2.03 -3.72
N ALA A 137 -20.09 -2.08 -3.59
CA ALA A 137 -20.81 -1.68 -2.38
C ALA A 137 -20.36 -2.46 -1.14
N GLN A 138 -20.15 -3.78 -1.25
CA GLN A 138 -19.68 -4.61 -0.14
C GLN A 138 -18.28 -4.21 0.34
N LYS A 139 -17.35 -3.92 -0.59
CA LYS A 139 -16.01 -3.43 -0.24
C LYS A 139 -16.07 -2.02 0.34
N ALA A 140 -16.84 -1.14 -0.28
CA ALA A 140 -17.01 0.25 0.15
C ALA A 140 -17.65 0.34 1.54
N SER A 141 -18.55 -0.59 1.91
CA SER A 141 -19.17 -0.62 3.25
C SER A 141 -18.17 -0.84 4.38
N MET A 142 -17.00 -1.40 4.09
CA MET A 142 -15.92 -1.57 5.08
C MET A 142 -15.16 -0.27 5.38
N ILE A 143 -15.36 0.79 4.58
CA ILE A 143 -14.73 2.09 4.80
C ILE A 143 -15.44 2.81 5.96
N PRO A 144 -14.71 3.20 7.03
CA PRO A 144 -15.29 3.93 8.14
C PRO A 144 -15.97 5.25 7.69
N ASN A 145 -16.93 5.73 8.45
CA ASN A 145 -17.64 7.00 8.21
C ASN A 145 -18.54 7.04 6.97
N LEU A 146 -18.68 5.92 6.22
CA LEU A 146 -19.57 5.84 5.07
C LEU A 146 -20.77 4.93 5.35
N GLU A 147 -21.98 5.43 5.09
CA GLU A 147 -23.20 4.63 4.95
C GLU A 147 -23.40 4.35 3.45
N VAL A 148 -23.20 3.11 3.05
CA VAL A 148 -23.10 2.72 1.64
C VAL A 148 -24.40 2.10 1.16
N TYR A 149 -24.89 2.59 0.02
CA TYR A 149 -26.06 2.10 -0.69
C TYR A 149 -25.63 1.67 -2.09
N GLY A 150 -25.84 0.39 -2.40
CA GLY A 150 -25.39 -0.22 -3.66
C GLY A 150 -26.52 -0.36 -4.66
N LEU A 151 -26.38 0.23 -5.85
CA LEU A 151 -27.39 0.18 -6.93
C LEU A 151 -26.80 -0.48 -8.17
N GLU A 152 -27.62 -1.26 -8.88
CA GLU A 152 -27.20 -2.04 -10.03
C GLU A 152 -27.49 -1.33 -11.35
N ASN A 153 -28.61 -0.61 -11.41
CA ASN A 153 -29.08 0.04 -12.63
C ASN A 153 -29.86 1.36 -12.34
N LEU A 154 -30.14 2.09 -13.40
CA LEU A 154 -30.79 3.40 -13.33
C LEU A 154 -32.23 3.31 -12.79
N ASN A 155 -32.98 2.22 -13.03
CA ASN A 155 -34.32 2.03 -12.51
C ASN A 155 -34.31 1.91 -10.97
N GLU A 156 -33.39 1.09 -10.41
CA GLU A 156 -33.19 1.00 -8.97
C GLU A 156 -32.80 2.38 -8.37
N ALA A 157 -31.98 3.16 -9.09
CA ALA A 157 -31.59 4.47 -8.62
C ALA A 157 -32.75 5.47 -8.56
N ILE A 158 -33.69 5.38 -9.51
CA ILE A 158 -34.92 6.21 -9.50
C ILE A 158 -35.85 5.76 -8.36
N GLU A 159 -36.06 4.46 -8.18
CA GLU A 159 -36.84 3.88 -7.10
C GLU A 159 -36.30 4.33 -5.74
N PHE A 160 -34.99 4.20 -5.54
CA PHE A 160 -34.27 4.59 -4.33
C PHE A 160 -34.59 6.04 -3.89
N PHE A 161 -34.54 7.00 -4.82
CA PHE A 161 -34.80 8.39 -4.49
C PHE A 161 -36.29 8.77 -4.44
N LYS A 162 -37.17 8.08 -5.21
CA LYS A 162 -38.61 8.35 -5.21
C LYS A 162 -39.31 7.75 -4.00
N GLU A 163 -39.05 6.47 -3.72
CA GLU A 163 -39.72 5.74 -2.65
C GLU A 163 -39.09 5.99 -1.27
N LYS A 164 -37.84 6.49 -1.26
CA LYS A 164 -37.07 6.77 -0.03
C LYS A 164 -36.92 5.53 0.89
N ASN A 165 -37.02 4.32 0.32
CA ASN A 165 -36.84 3.06 1.03
C ASN A 165 -35.36 2.65 0.98
N TYR A 166 -34.51 3.40 1.67
CA TYR A 166 -33.05 3.28 1.59
C TYR A 166 -32.49 1.98 2.17
N GLU A 167 -33.13 1.41 3.18
CA GLU A 167 -32.62 0.23 3.90
C GLU A 167 -32.53 -1.01 3.01
N ASN A 168 -33.36 -1.13 1.96
CA ASN A 168 -33.30 -2.26 1.01
C ASN A 168 -32.01 -2.29 0.19
N PHE A 169 -31.35 -1.14 0.04
CA PHE A 169 -30.13 -0.97 -0.78
C PHE A 169 -28.88 -0.79 0.09
N ARG A 170 -29.04 -0.85 1.41
CA ARG A 170 -27.95 -0.59 2.34
C ARG A 170 -27.03 -1.80 2.49
N PHE A 171 -25.74 -1.57 2.40
CA PHE A 171 -24.71 -2.56 2.67
C PHE A 171 -24.10 -2.34 4.06
N SER A 172 -24.08 -3.41 4.87
CA SER A 172 -23.51 -3.39 6.21
C SER A 172 -22.01 -3.72 6.20
N HIS A 173 -21.31 -3.32 7.28
CA HIS A 173 -19.91 -3.66 7.54
C HIS A 173 -19.72 -5.17 7.81
N ASN A 174 -20.15 -6.02 6.90
CA ASN A 174 -20.09 -7.47 7.07
C ASN A 174 -19.37 -8.11 5.87
N HIS A 175 -18.06 -8.22 5.96
CA HIS A 175 -17.27 -8.90 4.95
C HIS A 175 -16.67 -10.18 5.53
N PRO A 176 -16.74 -11.36 4.84
CA PRO A 176 -16.29 -12.65 5.38
C PRO A 176 -14.85 -12.67 5.89
N LEU A 177 -13.97 -11.86 5.29
CA LEU A 177 -12.58 -11.73 5.71
C LEU A 177 -12.46 -11.28 7.18
N PHE A 178 -13.43 -10.51 7.67
CA PHE A 178 -13.46 -9.93 9.02
C PHE A 178 -14.32 -10.72 10.01
N ALA A 179 -14.74 -11.95 9.67
CA ALA A 179 -15.56 -12.77 10.55
C ALA A 179 -14.90 -13.10 11.90
N ASN A 180 -13.57 -13.27 11.91
CA ASN A 180 -12.79 -13.57 13.11
C ASN A 180 -11.59 -12.62 13.23
N PRO A 181 -11.80 -11.37 13.62
CA PRO A 181 -10.74 -10.41 13.78
C PRO A 181 -9.97 -10.65 15.09
N LEU A 182 -8.70 -10.26 15.09
CA LEU A 182 -7.87 -10.20 16.27
C LEU A 182 -8.02 -8.82 16.91
N GLN A 183 -8.56 -8.73 18.10
CA GLN A 183 -8.63 -7.49 18.86
C GLN A 183 -7.34 -7.29 19.66
N ILE A 184 -6.61 -6.20 19.36
CA ILE A 184 -5.43 -5.81 20.13
C ILE A 184 -5.63 -4.34 20.54
N GLU A 185 -5.68 -4.11 21.85
CA GLU A 185 -6.07 -2.81 22.41
C GLU A 185 -7.41 -2.35 21.80
N ASN A 186 -7.45 -1.16 21.20
CA ASN A 186 -8.64 -0.58 20.59
C ASN A 186 -8.68 -0.76 19.05
N GLU A 187 -7.82 -1.59 18.48
CA GLU A 187 -7.71 -1.77 17.02
C GLU A 187 -8.01 -3.21 16.62
N ILE A 188 -8.59 -3.35 15.44
CA ILE A 188 -8.92 -4.65 14.82
C ILE A 188 -7.83 -5.00 13.81
N PHE A 189 -7.30 -6.22 13.93
CA PHE A 189 -6.28 -6.76 13.06
C PHE A 189 -6.73 -8.09 12.44
N LEU A 190 -6.20 -8.37 11.25
CA LEU A 190 -6.41 -9.63 10.54
C LEU A 190 -5.09 -10.37 10.37
N GLN A 191 -5.00 -11.56 10.93
CA GLN A 191 -3.83 -12.41 10.83
C GLN A 191 -3.94 -13.35 9.63
N ASN A 192 -2.86 -13.47 8.88
CA ASN A 192 -2.72 -14.52 7.88
C ASN A 192 -2.45 -15.87 8.56
N MET A 193 -3.21 -16.89 8.18
CA MET A 193 -3.04 -18.28 8.64
C MET A 193 -2.81 -19.25 7.46
N ASP A 194 -2.67 -18.74 6.25
CA ASP A 194 -2.38 -19.52 5.05
C ASP A 194 -0.90 -19.34 4.65
N PHE A 195 -0.13 -20.41 4.81
CA PHE A 195 1.30 -20.44 4.53
C PHE A 195 1.57 -21.22 3.24
N LYS A 196 1.19 -20.63 2.09
CA LYS A 196 1.43 -21.26 0.75
C LYS A 196 2.90 -21.57 0.49
N LEU A 197 3.81 -20.79 1.09
CA LEU A 197 5.24 -21.02 1.07
C LEU A 197 5.74 -21.11 2.51
N ASP A 198 6.34 -22.23 2.90
CA ASP A 198 6.75 -22.49 4.26
C ASP A 198 8.28 -22.39 4.44
N PHE A 199 8.73 -21.73 5.52
CA PHE A 199 10.15 -21.64 5.86
C PHE A 199 10.80 -22.98 6.16
N LYS A 200 10.04 -24.00 6.56
CA LYS A 200 10.56 -25.37 6.75
C LYS A 200 11.14 -25.97 5.47
N ASP A 201 10.73 -25.49 4.27
CA ASP A 201 11.29 -25.93 2.99
C ASP A 201 12.74 -25.45 2.78
N ILE A 202 13.18 -24.46 3.57
CA ILE A 202 14.56 -23.96 3.55
C ILE A 202 15.37 -24.75 4.58
N LYS A 203 16.28 -25.58 4.09
CA LYS A 203 17.16 -26.35 4.95
C LYS A 203 18.29 -25.45 5.48
N GLY A 204 18.68 -25.64 6.75
CA GLY A 204 19.69 -24.81 7.40
C GLY A 204 19.31 -23.32 7.40
N GLN A 205 20.28 -22.45 7.17
CA GLN A 205 20.13 -20.99 7.08
C GLN A 205 19.52 -20.32 8.32
N GLU A 206 19.85 -20.80 9.51
CA GLU A 206 19.25 -20.34 10.77
C GLU A 206 19.42 -18.82 10.98
N LYS A 207 20.60 -18.29 10.62
CA LYS A 207 20.87 -16.86 10.70
C LYS A 207 19.95 -16.07 9.76
N ALA A 208 19.69 -16.55 8.55
CA ALA A 208 18.79 -15.91 7.60
C ALA A 208 17.33 -15.99 8.08
N LYS A 209 16.89 -17.11 8.63
CA LYS A 209 15.54 -17.26 9.21
C LYS A 209 15.34 -16.32 10.41
N ARG A 210 16.34 -16.21 11.31
CA ARG A 210 16.30 -15.25 12.43
C ARG A 210 16.21 -13.81 11.94
N ALA A 211 17.03 -13.44 10.93
CA ALA A 211 16.97 -12.14 10.30
C ALA A 211 15.60 -11.86 9.64
N CYS A 212 14.98 -12.86 9.00
CA CYS A 212 13.63 -12.76 8.46
C CYS A 212 12.58 -12.47 9.55
N MET A 213 12.68 -13.10 10.72
CA MET A 213 11.77 -12.82 11.84
C MET A 213 11.92 -11.39 12.33
N ILE A 214 13.17 -10.92 12.51
CA ILE A 214 13.46 -9.54 12.93
C ILE A 214 12.94 -8.55 11.89
N ALA A 215 13.23 -8.81 10.60
CA ALA A 215 12.79 -7.95 9.50
C ALA A 215 11.27 -7.91 9.37
N ALA A 216 10.59 -9.05 9.48
CA ALA A 216 9.15 -9.14 9.41
C ALA A 216 8.47 -8.37 10.56
N LEU A 217 8.93 -8.59 11.82
CA LEU A 217 8.36 -7.94 12.99
C LEU A 217 8.53 -6.41 12.94
N GLY A 218 9.74 -5.95 12.59
CA GLY A 218 10.08 -4.52 12.63
C GLY A 218 9.90 -3.79 11.33
N MET A 219 9.52 -4.43 10.23
CA MET A 219 9.55 -3.88 8.87
C MET A 219 10.94 -3.36 8.48
N HIS A 220 12.00 -4.06 8.89
CA HIS A 220 13.38 -3.69 8.57
C HIS A 220 13.75 -4.00 7.13
N ASN A 221 14.74 -3.26 6.62
CA ASN A 221 15.33 -3.50 5.31
C ASN A 221 16.45 -4.54 5.43
N ILE A 222 16.47 -5.53 4.54
CA ILE A 222 17.41 -6.65 4.60
C ILE A 222 18.09 -6.88 3.26
N LEU A 223 19.40 -7.14 3.29
CA LEU A 223 20.20 -7.56 2.16
C LEU A 223 20.72 -8.98 2.38
N PHE A 224 20.34 -9.89 1.50
CA PHE A 224 20.91 -11.23 1.42
C PHE A 224 22.07 -11.27 0.42
N GLU A 225 23.23 -11.72 0.86
CA GLU A 225 24.37 -11.96 0.00
C GLU A 225 24.80 -13.44 0.10
N GLY A 226 24.94 -14.13 -1.02
CA GLY A 226 25.34 -15.54 -1.04
C GLY A 226 25.44 -16.10 -2.45
N SER A 227 26.04 -17.27 -2.57
CA SER A 227 26.18 -17.99 -3.85
C SER A 227 24.84 -18.30 -4.51
N PRO A 228 24.75 -18.51 -5.82
CA PRO A 228 23.53 -19.02 -6.45
C PRO A 228 23.04 -20.28 -5.76
N GLY A 229 21.72 -20.42 -5.55
CA GLY A 229 21.13 -21.57 -4.87
C GLY A 229 21.17 -21.53 -3.32
N SER A 230 21.75 -20.52 -2.69
CA SER A 230 21.81 -20.41 -1.21
C SER A 230 20.44 -20.14 -0.52
N GLY A 231 19.36 -19.94 -1.27
CA GLY A 231 18.01 -19.75 -0.72
C GLY A 231 17.58 -18.29 -0.53
N LYS A 232 18.33 -17.28 -1.03
CA LYS A 232 18.01 -15.85 -0.92
C LYS A 232 16.59 -15.50 -1.30
N SER A 233 16.21 -15.82 -2.55
CA SER A 233 14.88 -15.55 -3.10
C SER A 233 13.78 -16.38 -2.42
N MET A 234 14.13 -17.56 -1.87
CA MET A 234 13.21 -18.38 -1.08
C MET A 234 12.87 -17.69 0.25
N CYS A 235 13.86 -17.15 0.96
CA CYS A 235 13.65 -16.38 2.18
C CYS A 235 12.79 -15.13 1.90
N ALA A 236 13.12 -14.36 0.86
CA ALA A 236 12.40 -13.15 0.49
C ALA A 236 10.92 -13.40 0.22
N LYS A 237 10.59 -14.42 -0.60
CA LYS A 237 9.20 -14.77 -0.96
C LYS A 237 8.38 -15.29 0.22
N ARG A 238 9.01 -15.88 1.22
CA ARG A 238 8.33 -16.44 2.41
C ARG A 238 8.11 -15.40 3.50
N LEU A 239 8.89 -14.33 3.52
CA LEU A 239 8.84 -13.31 4.57
C LEU A 239 7.44 -12.70 4.70
N VAL A 240 6.74 -12.45 3.60
CA VAL A 240 5.40 -11.85 3.61
C VAL A 240 4.37 -12.67 4.39
N TYR A 241 4.54 -13.99 4.44
CA TYR A 241 3.60 -14.89 5.14
C TYR A 241 3.75 -14.87 6.66
N ILE A 242 4.92 -14.46 7.16
CA ILE A 242 5.20 -14.38 8.60
C ILE A 242 5.11 -12.94 9.16
N MET A 243 4.81 -11.95 8.33
CA MET A 243 4.66 -10.56 8.78
C MET A 243 3.51 -10.41 9.78
N PRO A 244 3.57 -9.41 10.68
CA PRO A 244 2.51 -9.12 11.64
C PRO A 244 1.15 -8.92 10.97
N PRO A 245 0.04 -9.13 11.72
CA PRO A 245 -1.31 -8.95 11.20
C PRO A 245 -1.53 -7.52 10.68
N GLN A 246 -2.47 -7.39 9.74
CA GLN A 246 -2.83 -6.09 9.14
C GLN A 246 -4.01 -5.47 9.88
N SER A 247 -3.98 -4.17 10.10
CA SER A 247 -5.15 -3.39 10.52
C SER A 247 -6.15 -3.23 9.37
N LEU A 248 -7.39 -2.89 9.69
CA LEU A 248 -8.40 -2.56 8.68
C LEU A 248 -7.91 -1.41 7.78
N SER A 249 -7.29 -0.37 8.35
CA SER A 249 -6.79 0.77 7.59
C SER A 249 -5.68 0.39 6.60
N GLU A 250 -4.78 -0.53 6.97
CA GLU A 250 -3.75 -1.05 6.06
C GLU A 250 -4.36 -1.83 4.89
N ILE A 251 -5.38 -2.66 5.14
CA ILE A 251 -6.07 -3.43 4.10
C ILE A 251 -6.82 -2.51 3.14
N LEU A 252 -7.53 -1.52 3.65
CA LEU A 252 -8.25 -0.54 2.83
C LEU A 252 -7.27 0.27 1.96
N MET A 253 -6.15 0.71 2.52
CA MET A 253 -5.12 1.46 1.78
C MET A 253 -4.47 0.60 0.71
N GLN A 254 -4.14 -0.67 1.01
CA GLN A 254 -3.61 -1.61 0.03
C GLN A 254 -4.58 -1.78 -1.16
N ASN A 255 -5.88 -1.96 -0.88
CA ASN A 255 -6.90 -2.06 -1.93
C ASN A 255 -7.04 -0.77 -2.73
N ALA A 256 -6.98 0.40 -2.09
CA ALA A 256 -7.01 1.68 -2.77
C ALA A 256 -5.84 1.82 -3.76
N TYR A 257 -4.65 1.45 -3.36
CA TYR A 257 -3.48 1.50 -4.26
C TYR A 257 -3.58 0.48 -5.40
N MET A 258 -4.07 -0.74 -5.13
CA MET A 258 -4.26 -1.76 -6.17
C MET A 258 -5.33 -1.36 -7.19
N SER A 259 -6.40 -0.69 -6.77
CA SER A 259 -7.43 -0.19 -7.68
C SER A 259 -6.89 0.87 -8.65
N LEU A 260 -5.91 1.68 -8.23
CA LEU A 260 -5.23 2.65 -9.11
C LEU A 260 -4.34 1.98 -10.18
N ASP A 261 -3.91 0.73 -9.96
CA ASP A 261 -3.19 -0.09 -10.97
C ASP A 261 -4.16 -0.85 -11.90
N SER A 262 -5.44 -0.49 -11.91
CA SER A 262 -6.48 -1.12 -12.75
C SER A 262 -6.68 -2.61 -12.46
N LYS A 263 -6.39 -3.04 -11.23
CA LYS A 263 -6.64 -4.41 -10.76
C LYS A 263 -7.80 -4.42 -9.80
N ASP A 264 -8.85 -5.13 -10.14
CA ASP A 264 -9.88 -5.46 -9.17
C ASP A 264 -9.31 -6.53 -8.23
N CYS A 265 -9.03 -6.12 -7.00
CA CYS A 265 -8.42 -6.97 -5.99
C CYS A 265 -9.38 -7.18 -4.83
N GLU A 266 -9.61 -8.44 -4.49
CA GLU A 266 -10.28 -8.80 -3.26
C GLU A 266 -9.42 -8.41 -2.04
N PHE A 267 -10.09 -8.15 -0.91
CA PHE A 267 -9.38 -7.96 0.36
C PHE A 267 -8.58 -9.22 0.71
N THR A 268 -7.38 -9.02 1.21
CA THR A 268 -6.50 -10.12 1.61
C THR A 268 -5.86 -9.87 2.96
N LYS A 269 -5.64 -10.95 3.71
CA LYS A 269 -4.86 -10.94 4.97
C LYS A 269 -3.35 -10.99 4.72
N ILE A 270 -2.93 -11.22 3.47
CA ILE A 270 -1.52 -11.27 3.10
C ILE A 270 -1.09 -9.86 2.67
N ARG A 271 0.00 -9.38 3.26
CA ARG A 271 0.59 -8.09 2.89
C ARG A 271 1.09 -8.10 1.45
N ALA A 272 1.18 -6.93 0.83
CA ALA A 272 1.66 -6.80 -0.54
C ALA A 272 3.09 -7.38 -0.69
N PHE A 273 3.33 -8.12 -1.77
CA PHE A 273 4.66 -8.56 -2.18
C PHE A 273 4.90 -8.11 -3.61
N ARG A 274 5.84 -7.16 -3.78
CA ARG A 274 6.17 -6.60 -5.09
C ARG A 274 7.59 -6.98 -5.46
N HIS A 275 7.75 -7.53 -6.66
CA HIS A 275 9.03 -8.06 -7.15
C HIS A 275 9.24 -7.58 -8.60
N PRO A 276 9.67 -6.31 -8.80
CA PRO A 276 9.98 -5.82 -10.13
C PRO A 276 11.20 -6.53 -10.70
N HIS A 277 11.18 -6.78 -12.02
CA HIS A 277 12.33 -7.34 -12.71
C HIS A 277 13.44 -6.27 -12.87
N HIS A 278 14.72 -6.65 -12.90
CA HIS A 278 15.84 -5.70 -12.99
C HIS A 278 15.83 -4.86 -14.29
N THR A 279 15.15 -5.33 -15.35
CA THR A 279 14.94 -4.59 -16.60
C THR A 279 13.77 -3.62 -16.57
N SER A 280 13.03 -3.54 -15.47
CA SER A 280 11.88 -2.65 -15.34
C SER A 280 12.30 -1.18 -15.49
N THR A 281 11.41 -0.37 -16.10
CA THR A 281 11.67 1.06 -16.26
C THR A 281 11.52 1.81 -14.92
N ARG A 282 12.17 2.98 -14.79
CA ARG A 282 12.02 3.84 -13.62
C ARG A 282 10.55 4.23 -13.39
N ALA A 283 9.78 4.49 -14.46
CA ALA A 283 8.36 4.83 -14.37
C ALA A 283 7.49 3.67 -13.85
N SER A 284 7.82 2.42 -14.20
CA SER A 284 7.13 1.24 -13.66
C SER A 284 7.41 1.07 -12.15
N ILE A 285 8.66 1.31 -11.72
CA ILE A 285 9.05 1.08 -10.32
C ILE A 285 8.55 2.21 -9.41
N PHE A 286 8.76 3.47 -9.80
CA PHE A 286 8.43 4.63 -8.94
C PHE A 286 7.10 5.29 -9.27
N GLY A 287 6.51 4.92 -10.39
CA GLY A 287 5.32 5.57 -10.92
C GLY A 287 5.66 6.76 -11.82
N GLY A 288 4.64 7.26 -12.50
CA GLY A 288 4.78 8.35 -13.46
C GLY A 288 4.30 7.96 -14.85
N GLY A 289 4.59 8.77 -15.82
CA GLY A 289 4.18 8.62 -17.22
C GLY A 289 3.72 9.94 -17.83
N THR A 290 3.80 10.07 -19.15
CA THR A 290 3.52 11.33 -19.86
C THR A 290 2.02 11.60 -20.03
N LYS A 291 1.23 10.61 -20.43
CA LYS A 291 -0.22 10.75 -20.66
C LYS A 291 -1.07 10.24 -19.49
N ASN A 292 -0.79 9.03 -18.99
CA ASN A 292 -1.49 8.40 -17.86
C ASN A 292 -0.45 7.98 -16.83
N ALA A 293 -0.20 8.83 -15.83
CA ALA A 293 0.71 8.43 -14.76
C ALA A 293 0.10 7.29 -13.94
N ARG A 294 0.80 6.16 -13.91
CA ARG A 294 0.42 4.99 -13.12
C ARG A 294 1.11 5.01 -11.77
N ILE A 295 0.49 4.37 -10.80
CA ILE A 295 1.13 4.06 -9.52
C ILE A 295 2.29 3.08 -9.77
N GLY A 296 3.41 3.24 -9.05
CA GLY A 296 4.59 2.38 -9.22
C GLY A 296 4.66 1.25 -8.19
N GLU A 297 5.54 0.27 -8.45
CA GLU A 297 5.77 -0.89 -7.58
C GLU A 297 6.17 -0.48 -6.16
N VAL A 298 6.89 0.63 -5.99
CA VAL A 298 7.30 1.19 -4.71
C VAL A 298 6.09 1.59 -3.85
N ALA A 299 5.11 2.27 -4.44
CA ALA A 299 3.88 2.63 -3.74
C ALA A 299 2.97 1.41 -3.52
N LEU A 300 2.86 0.52 -4.50
CA LEU A 300 2.10 -0.73 -4.39
C LEU A 300 2.64 -1.69 -3.32
N ALA A 301 3.92 -1.55 -2.92
CA ALA A 301 4.52 -2.32 -1.84
C ALA A 301 4.16 -1.79 -0.44
N ASN A 302 3.48 -0.66 -0.32
CA ASN A 302 3.16 -0.04 0.98
C ASN A 302 2.50 -1.04 1.94
N GLY A 303 2.95 -1.07 3.19
CA GLY A 303 2.49 -2.02 4.21
C GLY A 303 2.99 -3.46 4.04
N GLY A 304 3.81 -3.74 3.01
CA GLY A 304 4.27 -5.08 2.65
C GLY A 304 5.77 -5.18 2.37
N VAL A 305 6.11 -5.86 1.30
CA VAL A 305 7.49 -6.17 0.88
C VAL A 305 7.75 -5.67 -0.53
N LEU A 306 8.87 -4.96 -0.70
CA LEU A 306 9.48 -4.66 -1.99
C LEU A 306 10.76 -5.48 -2.13
N PHE A 307 10.77 -6.44 -3.06
CA PHE A 307 11.90 -7.36 -3.26
C PHE A 307 12.64 -7.07 -4.57
N PHE A 308 13.93 -6.78 -4.47
CA PHE A 308 14.84 -6.64 -5.60
C PHE A 308 15.79 -7.84 -5.64
N ASP A 309 15.52 -8.78 -6.53
CA ASP A 309 16.44 -9.87 -6.81
C ASP A 309 17.53 -9.39 -7.77
N GLU A 310 18.74 -9.96 -7.67
CA GLU A 310 19.88 -9.54 -8.47
C GLU A 310 20.15 -8.02 -8.37
N PHE A 311 20.11 -7.48 -7.17
CA PHE A 311 20.09 -6.03 -6.90
C PHE A 311 21.16 -5.22 -7.66
N PRO A 312 22.42 -5.64 -7.81
CA PRO A 312 23.42 -4.91 -8.59
C PRO A 312 23.14 -4.84 -10.10
N HIS A 313 22.20 -5.62 -10.64
CA HIS A 313 21.85 -5.59 -12.07
C HIS A 313 20.80 -4.51 -12.41
N PHE A 314 20.15 -3.90 -11.41
CA PHE A 314 19.26 -2.77 -11.66
C PHE A 314 20.04 -1.55 -12.13
N ASN A 315 19.42 -0.74 -12.99
CA ASN A 315 19.99 0.53 -13.42
C ASN A 315 20.34 1.41 -12.21
N LYS A 316 21.55 2.01 -12.23
CA LYS A 316 22.06 2.85 -11.15
C LYS A 316 21.09 3.98 -10.74
N GLN A 317 20.40 4.59 -11.71
CA GLN A 317 19.40 5.64 -11.42
C GLN A 317 18.21 5.10 -10.63
N ILE A 318 17.81 3.85 -10.87
CA ILE A 318 16.74 3.18 -10.12
C ILE A 318 17.21 2.94 -8.69
N ILE A 319 18.41 2.41 -8.50
CA ILE A 319 19.00 2.16 -7.18
C ILE A 319 19.07 3.46 -6.36
N GLU A 320 19.60 4.54 -6.96
CA GLU A 320 19.68 5.85 -6.29
C GLU A 320 18.31 6.45 -5.96
N SER A 321 17.30 6.23 -6.81
CA SER A 321 15.94 6.73 -6.58
C SER A 321 15.25 6.04 -5.40
N LEU A 322 15.73 4.89 -4.91
CA LEU A 322 15.22 4.23 -3.70
C LEU A 322 15.53 5.02 -2.41
N ARG A 323 16.46 5.98 -2.47
CA ARG A 323 16.86 6.74 -1.27
C ARG A 323 15.70 7.47 -0.61
N GLU A 324 14.87 8.14 -1.39
CA GLU A 324 13.70 8.88 -0.91
C GLU A 324 12.67 7.96 -0.23
N PRO A 325 12.12 6.92 -0.89
CA PRO A 325 11.10 6.06 -0.27
C PRO A 325 11.62 5.25 0.92
N LEU A 326 12.93 4.94 0.98
CA LEU A 326 13.52 4.23 2.12
C LEU A 326 13.77 5.12 3.33
N GLU A 327 13.96 6.43 3.13
CA GLU A 327 14.20 7.40 4.21
C GLU A 327 12.89 8.04 4.68
N ASP A 328 12.18 8.68 3.75
CA ASP A 328 11.02 9.53 4.05
C ASP A 328 9.72 8.73 4.12
N HIS A 329 9.76 7.45 3.73
CA HIS A 329 8.59 6.57 3.63
C HIS A 329 7.47 7.17 2.79
N LYS A 330 7.82 7.98 1.79
CA LYS A 330 6.94 8.64 0.85
C LYS A 330 7.61 8.73 -0.51
N ILE A 331 6.78 8.84 -1.54
CA ILE A 331 7.23 9.17 -2.89
C ILE A 331 6.33 10.25 -3.48
N HIS A 332 6.95 11.23 -4.12
CA HIS A 332 6.27 12.33 -4.77
C HIS A 332 6.27 12.13 -6.28
N ILE A 333 5.09 11.99 -6.87
CA ILE A 333 4.92 11.93 -8.33
C ILE A 333 4.41 13.29 -8.80
N SER A 334 5.29 14.05 -9.46
CA SER A 334 4.93 15.34 -10.06
C SER A 334 4.37 15.12 -11.46
N ARG A 335 3.25 15.75 -11.77
CA ARG A 335 2.62 15.82 -13.09
C ARG A 335 2.53 17.29 -13.51
N VAL A 336 2.29 17.56 -14.79
CA VAL A 336 2.14 18.92 -15.31
C VAL A 336 1.08 19.72 -14.53
N ASN A 337 0.01 19.05 -14.07
CA ASN A 337 -1.13 19.68 -13.39
C ASN A 337 -1.48 19.06 -12.03
N SER A 338 -0.63 18.23 -11.43
CA SER A 338 -0.92 17.67 -10.10
C SER A 338 0.33 17.06 -9.46
N LYS A 339 0.38 17.15 -8.12
CA LYS A 339 1.40 16.55 -7.29
C LYS A 339 0.74 15.49 -6.40
N ILE A 340 1.09 14.22 -6.56
CA ILE A 340 0.50 13.13 -5.77
C ILE A 340 1.61 12.55 -4.89
N THR A 341 1.31 12.39 -3.61
CA THR A 341 2.19 11.76 -2.64
C THR A 341 1.61 10.41 -2.24
N TYR A 342 2.40 9.34 -2.38
CA TYR A 342 2.05 8.02 -1.88
C TYR A 342 2.92 7.66 -0.68
N GLU A 343 2.32 7.00 0.31
CA GLU A 343 3.09 6.37 1.39
C GLU A 343 3.82 5.14 0.88
N THR A 344 5.04 4.90 1.42
CA THR A 344 5.93 3.81 1.00
C THR A 344 6.58 3.13 2.21
N LYS A 345 5.76 2.83 3.23
CA LYS A 345 6.19 2.08 4.41
C LYS A 345 6.21 0.58 4.08
N PHE A 346 7.33 0.08 3.60
CA PHE A 346 7.52 -1.33 3.27
C PHE A 346 8.83 -1.87 3.87
N SER A 347 8.95 -3.19 3.96
CA SER A 347 10.23 -3.87 4.17
C SER A 347 10.93 -4.02 2.81
N PHE A 348 12.09 -3.37 2.64
CA PHE A 348 12.88 -3.53 1.44
C PHE A 348 13.78 -4.75 1.59
N ILE A 349 13.64 -5.70 0.66
CA ILE A 349 14.47 -6.89 0.59
C ILE A 349 15.29 -6.82 -0.68
N ALA A 350 16.61 -6.98 -0.54
CA ALA A 350 17.49 -7.11 -1.68
C ALA A 350 18.25 -8.44 -1.62
N ALA A 351 18.50 -9.03 -2.77
CA ALA A 351 19.34 -10.20 -2.89
C ALA A 351 20.45 -9.94 -3.91
N GLN A 352 21.68 -10.35 -3.58
CA GLN A 352 22.81 -10.23 -4.48
C GLN A 352 23.75 -11.44 -4.36
N ASN A 353 24.52 -11.65 -5.40
CA ASN A 353 25.66 -12.57 -5.36
C ASN A 353 26.89 -11.87 -4.73
N PRO A 354 27.87 -12.61 -4.20
CA PRO A 354 29.05 -12.02 -3.58
C PRO A 354 30.05 -11.43 -4.60
N CYS A 355 29.92 -11.83 -5.87
CA CYS A 355 30.72 -11.36 -7.00
C CYS A 355 29.98 -11.64 -8.33
N PRO A 356 30.46 -11.12 -9.48
CA PRO A 356 29.81 -11.36 -10.79
C PRO A 356 29.62 -12.83 -11.14
N CYS A 357 30.60 -13.72 -10.87
CA CYS A 357 30.45 -15.15 -11.13
C CYS A 357 29.66 -15.90 -10.05
N GLY A 358 29.40 -15.30 -8.89
CA GLY A 358 28.66 -15.89 -7.78
C GLY A 358 29.46 -16.81 -6.86
N ASN A 359 30.70 -17.17 -7.19
CA ASN A 359 31.44 -18.26 -6.54
C ASN A 359 32.39 -17.79 -5.42
N LEU A 360 32.43 -16.49 -5.07
CA LEU A 360 33.40 -15.97 -4.08
C LEU A 360 33.27 -16.64 -2.71
N PHE A 361 32.06 -17.06 -2.34
CA PHE A 361 31.78 -17.78 -1.07
C PHE A 361 31.53 -19.28 -1.27
N SER A 362 31.71 -19.79 -2.51
CA SER A 362 31.50 -21.20 -2.78
C SER A 362 32.62 -22.05 -2.17
N LYS A 363 32.22 -23.17 -1.56
CA LYS A 363 33.14 -24.18 -1.07
C LYS A 363 33.59 -25.15 -2.18
N ASN A 364 32.79 -25.25 -3.25
CA ASN A 364 32.95 -26.26 -4.29
C ASN A 364 33.50 -25.69 -5.62
N LEU A 365 33.34 -24.38 -5.84
CA LEU A 365 33.73 -23.72 -7.09
C LEU A 365 34.67 -22.55 -6.79
N SER A 366 35.75 -22.42 -7.57
CA SER A 366 36.68 -21.31 -7.45
C SER A 366 36.11 -20.03 -8.09
N CYS A 367 36.29 -18.90 -7.43
CA CYS A 367 35.97 -17.60 -7.99
C CYS A 367 36.98 -17.23 -9.07
N VAL A 368 36.48 -16.84 -10.26
CA VAL A 368 37.30 -16.42 -11.39
C VAL A 368 37.38 -14.90 -11.56
N CYS A 369 36.73 -14.14 -10.72
CA CYS A 369 36.69 -12.69 -10.78
C CYS A 369 37.95 -12.07 -10.22
N SER A 370 38.49 -11.05 -10.89
CA SER A 370 39.54 -10.21 -10.32
C SER A 370 38.99 -9.36 -9.15
N GLU A 371 39.89 -8.88 -8.29
CA GLU A 371 39.52 -7.97 -7.20
C GLU A 371 38.86 -6.69 -7.71
N ASN A 372 39.29 -6.18 -8.84
CA ASN A 372 38.70 -4.97 -9.46
C ASN A 372 37.28 -5.21 -9.94
N GLU A 373 36.99 -6.37 -10.53
CA GLU A 373 35.62 -6.74 -10.93
C GLU A 373 34.71 -6.89 -9.71
N ILE A 374 35.19 -7.53 -8.63
CA ILE A 374 34.44 -7.64 -7.39
C ILE A 374 34.16 -6.26 -6.79
N LYS A 375 35.15 -5.39 -6.71
CA LYS A 375 34.99 -4.01 -6.22
C LYS A 375 34.00 -3.22 -7.08
N LYS A 376 34.12 -3.28 -8.40
CA LYS A 376 33.21 -2.61 -9.34
C LYS A 376 31.79 -3.10 -9.18
N TYR A 377 31.58 -4.41 -9.04
CA TYR A 377 30.28 -5.02 -8.82
C TYR A 377 29.65 -4.55 -7.51
N LYS A 378 30.38 -4.60 -6.40
CA LYS A 378 29.88 -4.14 -5.09
C LYS A 378 29.62 -2.63 -5.06
N ASN A 379 30.48 -1.84 -5.69
CA ASN A 379 30.35 -0.37 -5.76
C ASN A 379 29.21 0.09 -6.70
N HIS A 380 28.54 -0.82 -7.41
CA HIS A 380 27.36 -0.48 -8.19
C HIS A 380 26.22 0.02 -7.27
N ILE A 381 26.16 -0.51 -6.06
CA ILE A 381 25.26 -0.02 -4.99
C ILE A 381 26.02 1.02 -4.19
N SER A 382 25.54 2.25 -4.18
CA SER A 382 26.20 3.34 -3.48
C SER A 382 26.13 3.19 -1.97
N ALA A 383 27.12 3.73 -1.26
CA ALA A 383 27.15 3.77 0.19
C ALA A 383 25.88 4.39 0.82
N PRO A 384 25.28 5.50 0.28
CA PRO A 384 24.04 6.04 0.79
C PRO A 384 22.84 5.09 0.72
N VAL A 385 22.77 4.20 -0.29
CA VAL A 385 21.71 3.18 -0.39
C VAL A 385 21.99 2.05 0.61
N MET A 386 23.24 1.58 0.71
CA MET A 386 23.64 0.59 1.72
C MET A 386 23.39 1.06 3.14
N ASP A 387 23.53 2.35 3.39
CA ASP A 387 23.22 2.97 4.68
C ASP A 387 21.72 2.90 5.07
N ARG A 388 20.86 2.47 4.16
CA ARG A 388 19.41 2.27 4.42
C ARG A 388 19.03 0.81 4.60
N ILE A 389 20.01 -0.08 4.53
CA ILE A 389 19.84 -1.50 4.87
C ILE A 389 20.10 -1.68 6.37
N ASP A 390 19.17 -2.30 7.06
CA ASP A 390 19.24 -2.52 8.50
C ASP A 390 19.95 -3.84 8.84
N LEU A 391 19.67 -4.88 8.04
CA LEU A 391 20.17 -6.23 8.25
C LEU A 391 20.95 -6.71 7.03
N TYR A 392 22.21 -7.05 7.22
CA TYR A 392 23.03 -7.71 6.23
C TYR A 392 23.22 -9.19 6.61
N VAL A 393 22.88 -10.08 5.70
CA VAL A 393 22.92 -11.53 5.92
C VAL A 393 23.75 -12.20 4.83
N ALA A 394 24.94 -12.65 5.21
CA ALA A 394 25.69 -13.59 4.40
C ALA A 394 25.07 -14.99 4.54
N MET A 395 24.72 -15.58 3.40
CA MET A 395 24.12 -16.91 3.31
C MET A 395 25.12 -17.93 2.81
N ASP A 396 25.28 -19.01 3.55
CA ASP A 396 26.15 -20.14 3.21
C ASP A 396 25.52 -21.02 2.12
N GLU A 397 26.32 -21.85 1.48
CA GLU A 397 25.83 -22.92 0.62
C GLU A 397 25.08 -23.98 1.46
N ILE A 398 23.96 -24.47 0.93
CA ILE A 398 23.17 -25.52 1.58
C ILE A 398 23.90 -26.85 1.49
N SER A 399 24.11 -27.50 2.64
CA SER A 399 24.67 -28.84 2.72
C SER A 399 23.57 -29.90 2.62
N LYS A 400 23.96 -31.12 2.22
CA LYS A 400 23.05 -32.28 2.21
C LYS A 400 22.62 -32.68 3.66
N ASP A 401 23.46 -32.39 4.63
CA ASP A 401 23.21 -32.69 6.03
C ASP A 401 22.38 -31.64 6.78
N ASP A 402 22.08 -30.51 6.10
CA ASP A 402 21.26 -29.47 6.69
C ASP A 402 19.84 -29.98 6.92
N LYS A 403 19.35 -29.80 8.13
CA LYS A 403 18.04 -30.27 8.56
C LYS A 403 16.99 -29.14 8.33
N THR A 404 15.74 -29.59 8.22
CA THR A 404 14.60 -28.67 8.34
C THR A 404 14.52 -28.15 9.77
N SER A 405 14.20 -26.88 9.93
CA SER A 405 14.05 -26.26 11.24
C SER A 405 12.66 -25.66 11.43
N ILE A 406 12.58 -24.45 11.90
CA ILE A 406 11.34 -23.75 12.23
C ILE A 406 10.42 -23.56 11.01
N SER A 407 9.11 -23.80 11.20
CA SER A 407 8.08 -23.58 10.19
C SER A 407 7.62 -22.12 10.15
N SER A 408 6.98 -21.71 9.03
CA SER A 408 6.37 -20.40 8.92
C SER A 408 5.30 -20.14 9.97
N LYS A 409 4.56 -21.17 10.38
CA LYS A 409 3.55 -21.08 11.43
C LYS A 409 4.18 -20.73 12.78
N GLU A 410 5.20 -21.45 13.19
CA GLU A 410 5.91 -21.18 14.45
C GLU A 410 6.58 -19.81 14.46
N MET A 411 7.16 -19.38 13.32
CA MET A 411 7.71 -18.02 13.18
C MET A 411 6.63 -16.97 13.32
N SER A 412 5.49 -17.15 12.64
CA SER A 412 4.34 -16.22 12.68
C SER A 412 3.75 -16.11 14.09
N GLU A 413 3.65 -17.21 14.83
CA GLU A 413 3.17 -17.22 16.23
C GLU A 413 4.09 -16.40 17.14
N LYS A 414 5.42 -16.58 17.04
CA LYS A 414 6.40 -15.79 17.80
C LYS A 414 6.32 -14.30 17.44
N ILE A 415 6.19 -13.98 16.15
CA ILE A 415 6.05 -12.61 15.66
C ILE A 415 4.75 -11.98 16.16
N LEU A 416 3.64 -12.73 16.18
CA LEU A 416 2.37 -12.24 16.71
C LEU A 416 2.48 -11.87 18.19
N GLN A 417 3.09 -12.72 19.01
CA GLN A 417 3.29 -12.43 20.44
C GLN A 417 4.14 -11.17 20.64
N ALA A 418 5.23 -11.03 19.89
CA ALA A 418 6.09 -9.86 19.92
C ALA A 418 5.36 -8.59 19.42
N PHE A 419 4.50 -8.72 18.39
CA PHE A 419 3.67 -7.62 17.90
C PHE A 419 2.66 -7.15 18.94
N ILE A 420 1.95 -8.09 19.60
CA ILE A 420 1.03 -7.78 20.71
C ILE A 420 1.79 -7.07 21.84
N PHE A 421 2.98 -7.55 22.17
CA PHE A 421 3.83 -6.95 23.20
C PHE A 421 4.21 -5.50 22.85
N SER A 422 4.58 -5.23 21.60
CA SER A 422 4.90 -3.87 21.14
C SER A 422 3.67 -2.94 21.17
N LYS A 423 2.47 -3.44 20.80
CA LYS A 423 1.22 -2.68 20.83
C LYS A 423 0.79 -2.32 22.25
N LYS A 424 0.91 -3.25 23.21
CA LYS A 424 0.65 -2.99 24.63
C LYS A 424 1.56 -1.91 25.22
N ARG A 425 2.77 -1.70 24.65
CA ARG A 425 3.67 -0.58 25.01
C ARG A 425 3.17 0.77 24.45
N GLY A 426 2.07 0.82 23.74
CA GLY A 426 1.52 2.04 23.11
C GLY A 426 2.25 2.45 21.83
N GLN A 427 2.99 1.54 21.21
CA GLN A 427 3.71 1.79 19.97
C GLN A 427 2.82 1.60 18.75
N LYS A 428 2.67 2.64 17.94
CA LYS A 428 1.86 2.61 16.71
C LYS A 428 2.66 2.10 15.51
N GLU A 429 3.85 2.64 15.32
CA GLU A 429 4.72 2.34 14.17
C GLU A 429 5.56 1.08 14.40
N PHE A 430 5.95 0.41 13.32
CA PHE A 430 6.92 -0.69 13.37
C PHE A 430 8.31 -0.17 13.79
N ASN A 431 9.10 -1.01 14.46
CA ASN A 431 10.41 -0.59 14.97
C ASN A 431 11.32 0.00 13.88
N GLY A 432 11.38 -0.59 12.69
CA GLY A 432 12.17 -0.08 11.57
C GLY A 432 11.67 1.25 11.00
N LYS A 433 10.44 1.64 11.31
CA LYS A 433 9.79 2.88 10.83
C LYS A 433 9.66 3.95 11.93
N LEU A 434 10.20 3.72 13.13
CA LEU A 434 10.21 4.69 14.20
C LEU A 434 10.99 5.95 13.78
N LYS A 435 10.48 7.10 14.17
CA LYS A 435 11.19 8.39 14.04
C LYS A 435 12.23 8.53 15.14
N ASP A 436 13.19 9.42 14.96
CA ASP A 436 14.27 9.63 15.92
C ASP A 436 13.75 10.07 17.31
N GLU A 437 12.69 10.87 17.36
CA GLU A 437 12.01 11.30 18.59
C GLU A 437 11.38 10.14 19.38
N ASP A 438 10.97 9.06 18.70
CA ASP A 438 10.38 7.86 19.31
C ASP A 438 11.44 6.90 19.89
N LEU A 439 12.70 7.00 19.46
CA LEU A 439 13.76 6.08 19.89
C LEU A 439 14.03 6.17 21.39
N SER A 440 14.08 7.37 21.94
CA SER A 440 14.28 7.58 23.37
C SER A 440 13.17 6.97 24.22
N ARG A 441 11.94 6.94 23.69
CA ARG A 441 10.77 6.42 24.38
C ARG A 441 10.69 4.89 24.32
N PHE A 442 10.98 4.27 23.17
CA PHE A 442 10.73 2.85 22.94
C PHE A 442 12.00 1.99 22.99
N CYS A 443 13.18 2.58 22.75
CA CYS A 443 14.45 1.85 22.75
C CYS A 443 15.25 2.11 24.06
N VAL A 444 14.61 1.81 25.20
CA VAL A 444 15.25 1.96 26.51
C VAL A 444 16.31 0.88 26.69
N LEU A 445 17.53 1.29 27.02
CA LEU A 445 18.70 0.43 27.21
C LEU A 445 18.90 0.08 28.69
N GLU A 446 19.26 -1.15 28.96
CA GLU A 446 19.90 -1.51 30.23
C GLU A 446 21.32 -0.91 30.31
N LYS A 447 21.89 -0.81 31.52
CA LYS A 447 23.23 -0.22 31.73
C LYS A 447 24.29 -0.91 30.88
N ASP A 448 24.37 -2.23 30.96
CA ASP A 448 25.36 -3.03 30.23
C ASP A 448 25.17 -2.95 28.70
N ALA A 449 23.93 -2.75 28.25
CA ALA A 449 23.61 -2.53 26.84
C ALA A 449 24.13 -1.16 26.36
N LYS A 450 23.99 -0.13 27.20
CA LYS A 450 24.52 1.22 26.92
C LYS A 450 26.03 1.19 26.82
N ASP A 451 26.71 0.60 27.81
CA ASP A 451 28.18 0.46 27.82
C ASP A 451 28.68 -0.28 26.57
N THR A 452 27.98 -1.35 26.18
CA THR A 452 28.31 -2.12 24.98
C THR A 452 28.14 -1.30 23.71
N LEU A 453 27.07 -0.49 23.63
CA LEU A 453 26.80 0.38 22.49
C LEU A 453 27.84 1.48 22.38
N ASP A 454 28.25 2.12 23.50
CA ASP A 454 29.26 3.17 23.54
C ASP A 454 30.64 2.62 23.10
N LEU A 455 31.00 1.41 23.51
CA LEU A 455 32.17 0.71 23.00
C LEU A 455 32.09 0.43 21.49
N ALA A 456 30.91 0.02 20.99
CA ALA A 456 30.71 -0.20 19.56
C ALA A 456 30.83 1.09 18.74
N ILE A 457 30.29 2.20 19.25
CA ILE A 457 30.42 3.55 18.65
C ILE A 457 31.90 3.89 18.48
N SER A 458 32.66 3.79 19.56
CA SER A 458 34.09 4.12 19.56
C SER A 458 34.92 3.21 18.66
N ARG A 459 34.66 1.90 18.70
CA ARG A 459 35.44 0.90 17.95
C ARG A 459 35.17 0.93 16.45
N TYR A 460 33.93 1.19 16.04
CA TYR A 460 33.50 1.11 14.64
C TYR A 460 33.21 2.49 14.00
N ASN A 461 33.48 3.58 14.70
CA ASN A 461 33.21 4.94 14.22
C ASN A 461 31.77 5.09 13.70
N LEU A 462 30.77 4.67 14.48
CA LEU A 462 29.38 4.63 14.05
C LEU A 462 28.82 6.04 13.87
N SER A 463 28.19 6.28 12.71
CA SER A 463 27.39 7.47 12.49
C SER A 463 26.09 7.42 13.32
N LEU A 464 25.49 8.57 13.59
CA LEU A 464 24.19 8.65 14.29
C LEU A 464 23.10 7.78 13.60
N ARG A 465 23.08 7.76 12.28
CA ARG A 465 22.18 6.91 11.51
C ARG A 465 22.42 5.41 11.78
N SER A 466 23.69 4.99 11.80
CA SER A 466 24.04 3.59 12.13
C SER A 466 23.64 3.22 13.55
N LEU A 467 23.79 4.15 14.50
CA LEU A 467 23.33 4.01 15.87
C LEU A 467 21.83 3.80 15.94
N ASN A 468 21.05 4.66 15.30
CA ASN A 468 19.59 4.56 15.27
C ASN A 468 19.12 3.24 14.67
N LYS A 469 19.76 2.74 13.59
CA LYS A 469 19.46 1.41 13.04
C LYS A 469 19.72 0.29 14.04
N ILE A 470 20.86 0.30 14.72
CA ILE A 470 21.19 -0.72 15.74
C ILE A 470 20.12 -0.70 16.85
N LEU A 471 19.70 0.47 17.32
CA LEU A 471 18.64 0.59 18.34
C LEU A 471 17.30 0.01 17.85
N LYS A 472 16.89 0.35 16.63
CA LYS A 472 15.65 -0.17 16.03
C LYS A 472 15.67 -1.70 15.87
N VAL A 473 16.78 -2.26 15.39
CA VAL A 473 16.95 -3.70 15.25
C VAL A 473 16.98 -4.39 16.63
N SER A 474 17.75 -3.85 17.59
CA SER A 474 17.80 -4.36 18.97
C SER A 474 16.43 -4.33 19.65
N ARG A 475 15.60 -3.30 19.38
CA ARG A 475 14.22 -3.25 19.87
C ARG A 475 13.37 -4.40 19.31
N SER A 476 13.50 -4.70 18.02
CA SER A 476 12.80 -5.84 17.41
C SER A 476 13.25 -7.19 17.99
N ILE A 477 14.53 -7.35 18.27
CA ILE A 477 15.08 -8.55 18.93
C ILE A 477 14.51 -8.67 20.34
N ALA A 478 14.54 -7.57 21.12
CA ALA A 478 14.00 -7.56 22.47
C ALA A 478 12.47 -7.81 22.50
N ASP A 479 11.72 -7.34 21.49
CA ASP A 479 10.31 -7.64 21.36
C ASP A 479 10.05 -9.13 21.07
N LEU A 480 10.87 -9.78 20.24
CA LEU A 480 10.79 -11.23 20.01
C LEU A 480 11.06 -12.05 21.29
N GLU A 481 11.81 -11.51 22.22
CA GLU A 481 12.10 -12.09 23.53
C GLU A 481 11.19 -11.56 24.64
N GLN A 482 10.20 -10.70 24.29
CA GLN A 482 9.26 -10.07 25.21
C GLN A 482 9.96 -9.30 26.36
N SER A 483 11.15 -8.76 26.08
CA SER A 483 11.91 -7.96 27.05
C SER A 483 11.48 -6.50 27.03
N LEU A 484 11.24 -5.91 28.21
CA LEU A 484 10.86 -4.49 28.34
C LEU A 484 11.99 -3.57 27.86
N ASN A 485 13.22 -3.84 28.30
CA ASN A 485 14.40 -3.05 27.97
C ASN A 485 15.31 -3.82 26.99
N ILE A 486 16.14 -3.09 26.30
CA ILE A 486 17.16 -3.66 25.42
C ILE A 486 18.36 -4.06 26.27
N SER A 487 18.67 -5.34 26.28
CA SER A 487 19.83 -5.92 26.98
C SER A 487 21.09 -5.91 26.11
N LYS A 488 22.23 -6.23 26.72
CA LYS A 488 23.52 -6.39 26.04
C LYS A 488 23.45 -7.42 24.90
N THR A 489 22.78 -8.54 25.12
CA THR A 489 22.64 -9.61 24.11
C THR A 489 21.91 -9.12 22.85
N HIS A 490 20.86 -8.31 23.00
CA HIS A 490 20.13 -7.71 21.89
C HIS A 490 21.00 -6.78 21.03
N ILE A 491 21.87 -5.97 21.69
CA ILE A 491 22.83 -5.10 20.99
C ILE A 491 23.86 -5.94 20.22
N LEU A 492 24.41 -6.98 20.84
CA LEU A 492 25.40 -7.84 20.20
C LEU A 492 24.81 -8.60 19.01
N GLU A 493 23.58 -9.10 19.12
CA GLU A 493 22.88 -9.73 18.00
C GLU A 493 22.66 -8.72 16.85
N ALA A 494 22.16 -7.52 17.15
CA ALA A 494 21.95 -6.46 16.14
C ALA A 494 23.27 -6.08 15.43
N LEU A 495 24.37 -5.97 16.16
CA LEU A 495 25.69 -5.72 15.58
C LEU A 495 26.17 -6.84 14.66
N SER A 496 25.76 -8.10 14.89
CA SER A 496 26.11 -9.24 14.04
C SER A 496 25.50 -9.18 12.64
N PHE A 497 24.43 -8.40 12.46
CA PHE A 497 23.78 -8.16 11.17
C PHE A 497 24.29 -6.92 10.44
N ARG A 498 25.30 -6.25 10.99
CA ARG A 498 25.89 -5.09 10.30
C ARG A 498 26.75 -5.56 9.12
N ALA A 499 26.68 -4.83 8.00
CA ALA A 499 27.62 -5.04 6.89
C ALA A 499 29.06 -4.82 7.39
N ARG A 500 29.93 -5.77 7.11
CA ARG A 500 31.37 -5.61 7.37
C ARG A 500 31.98 -4.87 6.17
N ASN A 501 32.45 -3.66 6.39
CA ASN A 501 33.28 -2.92 5.44
C ASN A 501 34.63 -3.60 5.31
#